data_d4dfc2cc4f76252b66ebc20c9f5554da
#
_entry.id   d4dfc2cc4f76252b66ebc20c9f5554da
#
_cell.length_a   1.000
_cell.length_b   1.000
_cell.length_c   1.000
_cell.angle_alpha   90.00
_cell.angle_beta   90.00
_cell.angle_gamma   90.00
#
_symmetry.space_group_name_H-M   'P 1'
#
loop_
_entity.id
_entity.type
_entity.pdbx_description
1 polymer ?
#
loop_
_entity_poly.entity_id
_entity_poly.type
_entity_poly.pdbx_seq_one_letter_code
_entity_poly.pdbx_strand_id
1 'polypeptide(L)'
;DIARKTVESHDKSDHIKSSGFLPFHAVIVAAGTGSRSGGKIPKQYAEIAGKPVLQHTLDRLVSLNGLQSVVIVIAPEQQNLFETFIHTENSPVPITICHGGTERNTSVYNGLKDIPHIKNEDIVIIHDAARPLFDSDDVYRCVQKAHKYMAATLASPVSSSLRRGSGQYVDRTDLWQVQTPQAFRYDVILKAHDDADLMKKYTDDAAMVQDMGIDVPLVEGTPANIKITYPHDFTWAEMYLATQKKDTEMMETLSGQGFDVHAFDTSAPGPVTLF
;
A
#
# COMPACT_ATOMS: atom_id res chain seq x y z
N ASP A 1 -2.06 17.23 31.74
CA ASP A 1 -1.62 15.84 31.59
C ASP A 1 -2.17 15.26 30.31
N ILE A 2 -1.49 15.53 29.19
CA ILE A 2 -1.79 14.90 27.91
C ILE A 2 -1.06 13.56 27.93
N ALA A 3 -1.84 12.50 28.10
CA ALA A 3 -1.35 11.13 28.10
C ALA A 3 -0.56 10.86 26.80
N ARG A 4 0.72 10.57 26.93
CA ARG A 4 1.56 9.99 25.89
C ARG A 4 0.93 8.67 25.45
N LYS A 5 0.15 8.68 24.34
CA LYS A 5 -0.21 7.43 23.67
C LYS A 5 1.05 6.91 22.98
N THR A 6 1.56 5.85 23.51
CA THR A 6 2.79 5.15 23.10
C THR A 6 2.62 4.63 21.67
N VAL A 7 3.50 5.07 20.80
CA VAL A 7 3.81 4.31 19.58
C VAL A 7 4.48 3.02 20.07
N GLU A 8 3.80 1.90 19.95
CA GLU A 8 4.38 0.60 20.28
C GLU A 8 5.60 0.39 19.38
N SER A 9 6.79 0.48 20.00
CA SER A 9 8.06 0.21 19.36
C SER A 9 8.12 -1.26 18.93
N HIS A 10 8.54 -1.46 17.71
CA HIS A 10 8.76 -2.71 17.02
C HIS A 10 9.29 -3.86 17.88
N ASP A 11 8.45 -4.86 18.05
CA ASP A 11 8.93 -6.24 18.04
C ASP A 11 8.73 -6.80 16.61
N LYS A 12 9.83 -6.92 15.86
CA LYS A 12 9.86 -7.52 14.52
C LYS A 12 9.63 -9.03 14.54
N SER A 13 9.30 -9.59 15.69
CA SER A 13 9.20 -11.03 15.93
C SER A 13 7.80 -11.59 16.12
N ASP A 14 6.74 -10.77 16.03
CA ASP A 14 5.39 -11.30 15.92
C ASP A 14 5.19 -11.89 14.53
N HIS A 15 5.85 -13.04 14.31
CA HIS A 15 5.55 -13.94 13.22
C HIS A 15 4.04 -14.20 13.23
N ILE A 16 3.38 -13.90 12.10
CA ILE A 16 2.04 -14.36 11.74
C ILE A 16 2.09 -15.91 11.71
N LYS A 17 2.18 -16.51 12.88
CA LYS A 17 2.13 -17.97 13.07
C LYS A 17 0.71 -18.34 13.45
N SER A 18 0.04 -19.05 12.53
CA SER A 18 -1.12 -19.93 12.73
C SER A 18 -2.54 -19.37 12.85
N SER A 19 -2.82 -18.08 12.66
CA SER A 19 -4.17 -17.62 12.33
C SER A 19 -4.17 -17.15 10.86
N GLY A 20 -5.07 -17.72 10.03
CA GLY A 20 -5.12 -17.37 8.61
C GLY A 20 -5.20 -15.86 8.37
N PHE A 21 -4.77 -15.39 7.20
CA PHE A 21 -4.83 -13.99 6.84
C PHE A 21 -6.27 -13.47 6.96
N LEU A 22 -6.45 -12.29 7.59
CA LEU A 22 -7.77 -11.67 7.71
C LEU A 22 -8.27 -11.27 6.32
N PRO A 23 -9.57 -11.48 6.03
CA PRO A 23 -10.15 -11.08 4.75
C PRO A 23 -10.25 -9.56 4.67
N PHE A 24 -10.02 -9.03 3.46
CA PHE A 24 -10.17 -7.60 3.17
C PHE A 24 -10.45 -7.36 1.68
N HIS A 25 -11.00 -6.20 1.36
CA HIS A 25 -11.22 -5.69 0.01
C HIS A 25 -10.27 -4.53 -0.28
N ALA A 26 -10.07 -4.18 -1.55
CA ALA A 26 -9.21 -3.08 -1.92
C ALA A 26 -9.87 -2.12 -2.90
N VAL A 27 -9.67 -0.82 -2.69
CA VAL A 27 -9.99 0.25 -3.63
C VAL A 27 -8.67 0.90 -4.09
N ILE A 28 -8.35 0.77 -5.38
CA ILE A 28 -7.18 1.42 -6.00
C ILE A 28 -7.64 2.73 -6.63
N VAL A 29 -7.11 3.86 -6.17
CA VAL A 29 -7.47 5.18 -6.69
C VAL A 29 -6.51 5.55 -7.81
N ALA A 30 -6.99 5.46 -9.06
CA ALA A 30 -6.24 5.72 -10.29
C ALA A 30 -6.79 6.89 -11.13
N ALA A 31 -7.82 7.61 -10.67
CA ALA A 31 -8.49 8.68 -11.41
C ALA A 31 -7.71 10.01 -11.51
N GLY A 32 -6.50 10.09 -10.97
CA GLY A 32 -5.69 11.31 -11.01
C GLY A 32 -5.12 11.63 -12.39
N THR A 33 -5.06 12.92 -12.75
CA THR A 33 -4.52 13.39 -14.05
C THR A 33 -2.99 13.32 -14.12
N GLY A 34 -2.30 13.25 -12.97
CA GLY A 34 -0.83 13.12 -12.93
C GLY A 34 -0.05 14.35 -13.43
N SER A 35 -0.64 15.53 -13.47
CA SER A 35 -0.08 16.76 -14.09
C SER A 35 1.35 17.13 -13.65
N ARG A 36 1.78 16.73 -12.46
CA ARG A 36 3.11 17.02 -11.91
C ARG A 36 4.22 16.07 -12.38
N SER A 37 3.90 14.97 -13.03
CA SER A 37 4.89 13.99 -13.52
C SER A 37 5.57 14.41 -14.83
N GLY A 38 5.04 15.44 -15.50
CA GLY A 38 5.60 15.98 -16.76
C GLY A 38 5.47 15.06 -17.98
N GLY A 39 4.83 13.91 -17.85
CA GLY A 39 4.65 12.93 -18.92
C GLY A 39 3.50 13.29 -19.89
N LYS A 40 3.52 12.66 -21.09
CA LYS A 40 2.43 12.79 -22.09
C LYS A 40 1.18 12.00 -21.73
N ILE A 41 1.32 11.00 -20.85
CA ILE A 41 0.23 10.15 -20.34
C ILE A 41 0.16 10.29 -18.83
N PRO A 42 -1.00 10.01 -18.19
CA PRO A 42 -1.11 10.01 -16.74
C PRO A 42 -0.12 9.02 -16.12
N LYS A 43 0.51 9.42 -15.02
CA LYS A 43 1.63 8.72 -14.39
C LYS A 43 1.35 7.26 -14.02
N GLN A 44 0.10 6.90 -13.74
CA GLN A 44 -0.30 5.53 -13.41
C GLN A 44 -0.19 4.58 -14.60
N TYR A 45 -0.18 5.10 -15.83
CA TYR A 45 0.03 4.34 -17.08
C TYR A 45 1.46 4.46 -17.61
N ALA A 46 2.28 5.35 -17.03
CA ALA A 46 3.70 5.42 -17.37
C ALA A 46 4.42 4.17 -16.85
N GLU A 47 5.45 3.74 -17.58
CA GLU A 47 6.17 2.51 -17.26
C GLU A 47 7.32 2.73 -16.28
N ILE A 48 7.52 1.74 -15.41
CA ILE A 48 8.73 1.50 -14.62
C ILE A 48 9.14 0.04 -14.83
N ALA A 49 10.39 -0.21 -15.11
CA ALA A 49 10.91 -1.56 -15.37
C ALA A 49 10.09 -2.34 -16.42
N GLY A 50 9.59 -1.66 -17.47
CA GLY A 50 8.85 -2.26 -18.59
C GLY A 50 7.39 -2.61 -18.30
N LYS A 51 6.79 -2.07 -17.23
CA LYS A 51 5.40 -2.33 -16.85
C LYS A 51 4.76 -1.05 -16.29
N PRO A 52 3.48 -0.74 -16.59
CA PRO A 52 2.79 0.43 -16.03
C PRO A 52 2.81 0.46 -14.50
N VAL A 53 2.93 1.65 -13.92
CA VAL A 53 2.91 1.85 -12.46
C VAL A 53 1.68 1.22 -11.82
N LEU A 54 0.48 1.41 -12.40
CA LEU A 54 -0.77 0.80 -11.91
C LEU A 54 -0.71 -0.74 -11.96
N GLN A 55 -0.11 -1.32 -13.02
CA GLN A 55 0.01 -2.77 -13.13
C GLN A 55 0.92 -3.34 -12.03
N HIS A 56 2.03 -2.67 -11.70
CA HIS A 56 2.86 -3.07 -10.55
C HIS A 56 2.07 -3.05 -9.24
N THR A 57 1.28 -1.99 -9.03
CA THR A 57 0.43 -1.87 -7.84
C THR A 57 -0.61 -2.99 -7.79
N LEU A 58 -1.28 -3.26 -8.92
CA LEU A 58 -2.31 -4.29 -9.02
C LEU A 58 -1.73 -5.69 -8.79
N ASP A 59 -0.65 -6.05 -9.51
CA ASP A 59 -0.01 -7.37 -9.39
C ASP A 59 0.41 -7.66 -7.95
N ARG A 60 0.96 -6.67 -7.27
CA ARG A 60 1.37 -6.80 -5.87
C ARG A 60 0.17 -6.94 -4.93
N LEU A 61 -0.92 -6.22 -5.17
CA LEU A 61 -2.15 -6.35 -4.37
C LEU A 61 -2.81 -7.72 -4.56
N VAL A 62 -2.98 -8.18 -5.80
CA VAL A 62 -3.65 -9.46 -6.06
C VAL A 62 -2.84 -10.67 -5.59
N SER A 63 -1.55 -10.49 -5.30
CA SER A 63 -0.72 -11.53 -4.69
C SER A 63 -0.89 -11.65 -3.17
N LEU A 64 -1.61 -10.73 -2.52
CA LEU A 64 -1.81 -10.76 -1.07
C LEU A 64 -2.85 -11.80 -0.67
N ASN A 65 -2.49 -12.62 0.31
CA ASN A 65 -3.42 -13.54 0.92
C ASN A 65 -4.52 -12.77 1.70
N GLY A 66 -5.74 -13.29 1.67
CA GLY A 66 -6.89 -12.66 2.35
C GLY A 66 -7.61 -11.61 1.50
N LEU A 67 -7.05 -11.14 0.39
CA LEU A 67 -7.75 -10.23 -0.51
C LEU A 67 -8.97 -10.92 -1.13
N GLN A 68 -10.13 -10.26 -1.09
CA GLN A 68 -11.41 -10.79 -1.57
C GLN A 68 -11.84 -10.20 -2.92
N SER A 69 -11.60 -8.91 -3.12
CA SER A 69 -11.89 -8.21 -4.39
C SER A 69 -11.09 -6.92 -4.50
N VAL A 70 -10.98 -6.41 -5.71
CA VAL A 70 -10.37 -5.10 -6.02
C VAL A 70 -11.36 -4.26 -6.81
N VAL A 71 -11.52 -3.00 -6.42
CA VAL A 71 -12.16 -1.97 -7.25
C VAL A 71 -11.08 -0.99 -7.71
N ILE A 72 -10.95 -0.81 -9.02
CA ILE A 72 -10.02 0.16 -9.61
C ILE A 72 -10.83 1.37 -10.07
N VAL A 73 -10.53 2.52 -9.49
CA VAL A 73 -11.22 3.78 -9.79
C VAL A 73 -10.40 4.57 -10.80
N ILE A 74 -10.91 4.72 -12.01
CA ILE A 74 -10.25 5.45 -13.12
C ILE A 74 -11.03 6.71 -13.49
N ALA A 75 -10.38 7.68 -14.11
CA ALA A 75 -11.10 8.80 -14.71
C ALA A 75 -11.82 8.32 -15.99
N PRO A 76 -13.07 8.78 -16.27
CA PRO A 76 -13.83 8.31 -17.45
C PRO A 76 -13.06 8.46 -18.77
N GLU A 77 -12.32 9.55 -18.92
CA GLU A 77 -11.50 9.83 -20.12
C GLU A 77 -10.27 8.92 -20.25
N GLN A 78 -9.95 8.14 -19.24
CA GLN A 78 -8.80 7.21 -19.22
C GLN A 78 -9.19 5.76 -19.51
N GLN A 79 -10.46 5.49 -19.83
CA GLN A 79 -10.95 4.12 -20.09
C GLN A 79 -10.11 3.40 -21.16
N ASN A 80 -9.85 4.05 -22.30
CA ASN A 80 -9.05 3.46 -23.38
C ASN A 80 -7.59 3.19 -22.96
N LEU A 81 -7.02 4.06 -22.13
CA LEU A 81 -5.67 3.84 -21.61
C LEU A 81 -5.65 2.64 -20.66
N PHE A 82 -6.65 2.53 -19.79
CA PHE A 82 -6.78 1.40 -18.90
C PHE A 82 -6.85 0.08 -19.68
N GLU A 83 -7.76 -0.03 -20.65
CA GLU A 83 -7.95 -1.22 -21.48
C GLU A 83 -6.72 -1.58 -22.33
N THR A 84 -5.91 -0.56 -22.71
CA THR A 84 -4.70 -0.77 -23.50
C THR A 84 -3.53 -1.28 -22.66
N PHE A 85 -3.38 -0.77 -21.43
CA PHE A 85 -2.14 -0.94 -20.67
C PHE A 85 -2.29 -1.83 -19.43
N ILE A 86 -3.51 -2.09 -18.94
CA ILE A 86 -3.73 -2.83 -17.69
C ILE A 86 -4.41 -4.17 -17.97
N HIS A 87 -3.79 -5.21 -17.46
CA HIS A 87 -4.24 -6.59 -17.62
C HIS A 87 -4.87 -7.10 -16.33
N THR A 88 -6.12 -7.52 -16.40
CA THR A 88 -6.90 -7.98 -15.24
C THR A 88 -7.41 -9.42 -15.39
N GLU A 89 -7.22 -10.04 -16.54
CA GLU A 89 -7.85 -11.30 -16.96
C GLU A 89 -7.42 -12.50 -16.12
N ASN A 90 -6.20 -12.46 -15.58
CA ASN A 90 -5.62 -13.55 -14.79
C ASN A 90 -5.63 -13.27 -13.29
N SER A 91 -6.46 -12.34 -12.83
CA SER A 91 -6.55 -12.04 -11.39
C SER A 91 -7.16 -13.21 -10.62
N PRO A 92 -6.57 -13.61 -9.48
CA PRO A 92 -7.12 -14.65 -8.61
C PRO A 92 -8.38 -14.18 -7.85
N VAL A 93 -8.69 -12.88 -7.87
CA VAL A 93 -9.84 -12.29 -7.20
C VAL A 93 -10.64 -11.42 -8.19
N PRO A 94 -11.94 -11.21 -7.97
CA PRO A 94 -12.75 -10.31 -8.80
C PRO A 94 -12.18 -8.90 -8.83
N ILE A 95 -12.11 -8.32 -10.04
CA ILE A 95 -11.75 -6.92 -10.27
C ILE A 95 -12.94 -6.18 -10.88
N THR A 96 -13.34 -5.08 -10.26
CA THR A 96 -14.37 -4.17 -10.76
C THR A 96 -13.72 -2.84 -11.15
N ILE A 97 -14.13 -2.29 -12.28
CA ILE A 97 -13.69 -0.96 -12.73
C ILE A 97 -14.83 0.00 -12.51
N CYS A 98 -14.57 1.13 -11.86
CA CYS A 98 -15.56 2.20 -11.74
C CYS A 98 -14.95 3.56 -12.10
N HIS A 99 -15.82 4.52 -12.38
CA HIS A 99 -15.40 5.87 -12.71
C HIS A 99 -15.32 6.75 -11.48
N GLY A 100 -14.20 7.44 -11.34
CA GLY A 100 -13.98 8.45 -10.30
C GLY A 100 -14.78 9.72 -10.55
N GLY A 101 -14.77 10.59 -9.55
CA GLY A 101 -15.32 11.94 -9.63
C GLY A 101 -14.25 13.00 -9.89
N THR A 102 -14.65 14.26 -9.75
CA THR A 102 -13.76 15.43 -9.93
C THR A 102 -12.72 15.58 -8.83
N GLU A 103 -13.01 15.03 -7.66
CA GLU A 103 -12.15 15.08 -6.47
C GLU A 103 -11.71 13.66 -6.08
N ARG A 104 -10.57 13.57 -5.33
CA ARG A 104 -10.11 12.27 -4.81
C ARG A 104 -11.14 11.61 -3.91
N ASN A 105 -11.78 12.39 -3.03
CA ASN A 105 -12.78 11.89 -2.09
C ASN A 105 -13.99 11.29 -2.81
N THR A 106 -14.50 11.96 -3.84
CA THR A 106 -15.60 11.43 -4.68
C THR A 106 -15.19 10.15 -5.40
N SER A 107 -13.95 10.09 -5.86
CA SER A 107 -13.41 8.88 -6.50
C SER A 107 -13.36 7.70 -5.53
N VAL A 108 -12.87 7.92 -4.30
CA VAL A 108 -12.86 6.90 -3.26
C VAL A 108 -14.29 6.45 -2.93
N TYR A 109 -15.20 7.38 -2.72
CA TYR A 109 -16.60 7.08 -2.41
C TYR A 109 -17.28 6.22 -3.47
N ASN A 110 -17.07 6.55 -4.75
CA ASN A 110 -17.57 5.72 -5.85
C ASN A 110 -17.00 4.31 -5.78
N GLY A 111 -15.68 4.17 -5.58
CA GLY A 111 -15.03 2.88 -5.45
C GLY A 111 -15.53 2.05 -4.27
N LEU A 112 -15.79 2.67 -3.12
CA LEU A 112 -16.36 1.99 -1.95
C LEU A 112 -17.75 1.40 -2.23
N LYS A 113 -18.58 2.12 -2.97
CA LYS A 113 -19.95 1.68 -3.32
C LYS A 113 -19.98 0.55 -4.35
N ASP A 114 -18.94 0.41 -5.15
CA ASP A 114 -18.84 -0.61 -6.19
C ASP A 114 -18.14 -1.91 -5.72
N ILE A 115 -17.80 -2.03 -4.43
CA ILE A 115 -17.23 -3.27 -3.88
C ILE A 115 -18.32 -4.36 -3.86
N PRO A 116 -18.12 -5.49 -4.57
CA PRO A 116 -19.12 -6.54 -4.64
C PRO A 116 -19.25 -7.29 -3.31
N HIS A 117 -20.49 -7.56 -2.89
CA HIS A 117 -20.83 -8.42 -1.73
C HIS A 117 -20.18 -8.05 -0.40
N ILE A 118 -19.73 -6.78 -0.22
CA ILE A 118 -19.11 -6.31 1.01
C ILE A 118 -20.13 -6.21 2.15
N LYS A 119 -19.70 -6.55 3.36
CA LYS A 119 -20.49 -6.39 4.58
C LYS A 119 -20.00 -5.19 5.38
N ASN A 120 -20.82 -4.70 6.27
CA ASN A 120 -20.52 -3.53 7.09
C ASN A 120 -19.24 -3.68 7.93
N GLU A 121 -19.01 -4.88 8.45
CA GLU A 121 -17.84 -5.20 9.30
C GLU A 121 -16.58 -5.58 8.53
N ASP A 122 -16.66 -5.79 7.21
CA ASP A 122 -15.50 -6.16 6.40
C ASP A 122 -14.46 -5.01 6.39
N ILE A 123 -13.21 -5.39 6.23
CA ILE A 123 -12.12 -4.41 6.10
C ILE A 123 -11.93 -4.08 4.63
N VAL A 124 -11.80 -2.78 4.35
CA VAL A 124 -11.39 -2.26 3.04
C VAL A 124 -10.11 -1.46 3.18
N ILE A 125 -9.18 -1.67 2.27
CA ILE A 125 -8.01 -0.81 2.10
C ILE A 125 -8.22 0.15 0.94
N ILE A 126 -7.81 1.41 1.13
CA ILE A 126 -7.77 2.43 0.08
C ILE A 126 -6.31 2.66 -0.26
N HIS A 127 -5.96 2.49 -1.54
CA HIS A 127 -4.57 2.57 -1.97
C HIS A 127 -4.40 3.44 -3.21
N ASP A 128 -3.36 4.27 -3.20
CA ASP A 128 -2.98 5.09 -4.37
C ASP A 128 -2.36 4.22 -5.46
N ALA A 129 -2.91 4.25 -6.67
CA ALA A 129 -2.34 3.56 -7.85
C ALA A 129 -0.86 3.87 -8.10
N ALA A 130 -0.40 5.03 -7.67
CA ALA A 130 0.97 5.51 -7.85
C ALA A 130 1.93 5.12 -6.71
N ARG A 131 1.61 4.13 -5.89
CA ARG A 131 2.49 3.56 -4.85
C ARG A 131 2.75 2.06 -5.10
N PRO A 132 3.54 1.73 -6.11
CA PRO A 132 3.75 0.32 -6.50
C PRO A 132 4.68 -0.45 -5.56
N LEU A 133 5.33 0.19 -4.58
CA LEU A 133 6.44 -0.37 -3.80
C LEU A 133 6.09 -0.60 -2.32
N PHE A 134 4.80 -0.78 -2.00
CA PHE A 134 4.38 -1.13 -0.65
C PHE A 134 4.86 -2.53 -0.25
N ASP A 135 5.06 -2.74 1.03
CA ASP A 135 5.42 -4.03 1.61
C ASP A 135 4.16 -4.82 2.01
N SER A 136 4.16 -6.14 1.77
CA SER A 136 3.02 -7.01 2.09
C SER A 136 2.76 -7.10 3.59
N ASP A 137 3.81 -7.18 4.41
CA ASP A 137 3.67 -7.26 5.87
C ASP A 137 3.14 -5.96 6.45
N ASP A 138 3.51 -4.81 5.85
CA ASP A 138 2.94 -3.51 6.22
C ASP A 138 1.42 -3.49 5.99
N VAL A 139 0.96 -4.03 4.85
CA VAL A 139 -0.48 -4.13 4.55
C VAL A 139 -1.18 -5.03 5.56
N TYR A 140 -0.64 -6.20 5.86
CA TYR A 140 -1.24 -7.12 6.83
C TYR A 140 -1.35 -6.50 8.23
N ARG A 141 -0.29 -5.81 8.70
CA ARG A 141 -0.32 -5.09 9.97
C ARG A 141 -1.36 -3.97 9.98
N CYS A 142 -1.53 -3.27 8.84
CA CYS A 142 -2.54 -2.23 8.70
C CYS A 142 -3.96 -2.82 8.76
N VAL A 143 -4.23 -3.93 8.06
CA VAL A 143 -5.51 -4.65 8.09
C VAL A 143 -5.83 -5.17 9.51
N GLN A 144 -4.86 -5.80 10.19
CA GLN A 144 -5.03 -6.27 11.56
C GLN A 144 -5.36 -5.13 12.53
N LYS A 145 -4.67 -3.99 12.38
CA LYS A 145 -4.90 -2.81 13.21
C LYS A 145 -6.30 -2.23 12.96
N ALA A 146 -6.72 -2.16 11.70
CA ALA A 146 -8.07 -1.70 11.34
C ALA A 146 -9.17 -2.65 11.85
N HIS A 147 -8.95 -3.95 11.81
CA HIS A 147 -9.87 -4.92 12.40
C HIS A 147 -10.07 -4.70 13.90
N LYS A 148 -9.01 -4.32 14.62
CA LYS A 148 -9.06 -4.07 16.07
C LYS A 148 -9.63 -2.69 16.43
N TYR A 149 -9.30 -1.64 15.64
CA TYR A 149 -9.58 -0.25 15.97
C TYR A 149 -10.53 0.45 14.99
N MET A 150 -11.12 -0.29 14.05
CA MET A 150 -12.00 0.18 12.98
C MET A 150 -11.30 1.00 11.88
N ALA A 151 -10.10 1.48 12.11
CA ALA A 151 -9.31 2.23 11.15
C ALA A 151 -7.82 2.11 11.46
N ALA A 152 -6.97 2.23 10.44
CA ALA A 152 -5.52 2.35 10.58
C ALA A 152 -4.92 2.97 9.30
N THR A 153 -3.77 3.60 9.39
CA THR A 153 -3.06 4.12 8.21
C THR A 153 -1.57 3.82 8.28
N LEU A 154 -0.98 3.48 7.14
CA LEU A 154 0.46 3.42 7.03
C LEU A 154 1.06 4.83 7.08
N ALA A 155 2.18 4.95 7.77
CA ALA A 155 2.94 6.18 7.82
C ALA A 155 4.43 5.88 8.08
N SER A 156 5.31 6.79 7.69
CA SER A 156 6.72 6.73 8.03
C SER A 156 7.15 7.98 8.81
N PRO A 157 8.13 7.89 9.72
CA PRO A 157 8.64 9.07 10.43
C PRO A 157 9.22 10.08 9.45
N VAL A 158 9.03 11.37 9.72
CA VAL A 158 9.65 12.43 8.93
C VAL A 158 11.15 12.51 9.26
N SER A 159 12.00 12.18 8.29
CA SER A 159 13.46 12.20 8.43
C SER A 159 14.10 13.57 8.15
N SER A 160 13.50 14.37 7.27
CA SER A 160 14.02 15.68 6.86
C SER A 160 13.60 16.82 7.81
N SER A 161 14.43 17.85 7.94
CA SER A 161 14.03 19.06 8.64
C SER A 161 12.91 19.78 7.90
N LEU A 162 11.87 20.21 8.62
CA LEU A 162 10.70 20.87 8.05
C LEU A 162 10.71 22.37 8.31
N ARG A 163 10.21 23.11 7.33
CA ARG A 163 9.91 24.55 7.46
C ARG A 163 8.58 24.89 6.81
N ARG A 164 7.89 25.87 7.35
CA ARG A 164 6.74 26.48 6.67
C ARG A 164 7.22 27.28 5.46
N GLY A 165 6.36 27.55 4.49
CA GLY A 165 6.69 28.40 3.34
C GLY A 165 7.15 29.81 3.74
N SER A 166 6.84 30.28 4.96
CA SER A 166 7.35 31.50 5.57
C SER A 166 8.80 31.39 6.05
N GLY A 167 9.45 30.23 5.96
CA GLY A 167 10.79 29.95 6.50
C GLY A 167 10.80 29.50 7.97
N GLN A 168 9.68 29.57 8.68
CA GLN A 168 9.57 29.18 10.09
C GLN A 168 9.89 27.68 10.28
N TYR A 169 10.74 27.38 11.27
CA TYR A 169 11.05 26.01 11.68
C TYR A 169 9.80 25.29 12.18
N VAL A 170 9.70 24.01 11.83
CA VAL A 170 8.68 23.07 12.34
C VAL A 170 9.42 21.94 13.04
N ASP A 171 9.13 21.74 14.31
CA ASP A 171 9.62 20.58 15.03
C ASP A 171 9.03 19.31 14.41
N ARG A 172 9.89 18.39 13.99
CA ARG A 172 9.49 17.13 13.37
C ARG A 172 9.30 15.99 14.36
N THR A 173 9.53 16.23 15.65
CA THR A 173 9.25 15.26 16.69
C THR A 173 7.77 14.88 16.61
N ASP A 174 7.48 13.59 16.54
CA ASP A 174 6.13 13.04 16.39
C ASP A 174 5.39 13.43 15.09
N LEU A 175 6.12 13.91 14.07
CA LEU A 175 5.54 14.09 12.74
C LEU A 175 5.78 12.85 11.86
N TRP A 176 4.68 12.41 11.24
CA TRP A 176 4.67 11.25 10.36
C TRP A 176 4.18 11.62 8.98
N GLN A 177 4.80 11.05 7.97
CA GLN A 177 4.38 11.16 6.59
C GLN A 177 3.39 10.03 6.28
N VAL A 178 2.13 10.38 6.13
CA VAL A 178 1.06 9.41 5.83
C VAL A 178 1.29 8.79 4.45
N GLN A 179 1.08 7.48 4.41
CA GLN A 179 1.16 6.67 3.20
C GLN A 179 -0.21 6.00 2.93
N THR A 180 -0.27 5.19 1.88
CA THR A 180 -1.32 4.21 1.66
C THR A 180 -0.69 2.82 1.46
N PRO A 181 -1.43 1.70 1.76
CA PRO A 181 -2.86 1.65 2.05
C PRO A 181 -3.24 2.24 3.39
N GLN A 182 -4.46 2.78 3.43
CA GLN A 182 -5.20 3.09 4.64
C GLN A 182 -6.31 2.07 4.77
N ALA A 183 -6.46 1.45 5.91
CA ALA A 183 -7.40 0.35 6.15
C ALA A 183 -8.52 0.80 7.08
N PHE A 184 -9.76 0.41 6.75
CA PHE A 184 -10.94 0.81 7.49
C PHE A 184 -11.96 -0.31 7.54
N ARG A 185 -12.78 -0.34 8.59
CA ARG A 185 -14.04 -1.06 8.56
C ARG A 185 -14.99 -0.36 7.59
N TYR A 186 -15.67 -1.12 6.74
CA TYR A 186 -16.42 -0.57 5.61
C TYR A 186 -17.51 0.43 6.02
N ASP A 187 -18.33 0.10 7.03
CA ASP A 187 -19.37 0.99 7.51
C ASP A 187 -18.83 2.32 8.06
N VAL A 188 -17.64 2.29 8.67
CA VAL A 188 -16.99 3.47 9.23
C VAL A 188 -16.51 4.41 8.12
N ILE A 189 -15.80 3.88 7.13
CA ILE A 189 -15.30 4.74 6.05
C ILE A 189 -16.42 5.24 5.12
N LEU A 190 -17.44 4.41 4.86
CA LEU A 190 -18.58 4.83 4.08
C LEU A 190 -19.31 5.99 4.76
N LYS A 191 -19.56 5.85 6.08
CA LYS A 191 -20.18 6.92 6.89
C LYS A 191 -19.31 8.18 6.92
N ALA A 192 -17.98 8.05 7.01
CA ALA A 192 -17.07 9.19 6.98
C ALA A 192 -17.20 9.99 5.67
N HIS A 193 -17.39 9.30 4.56
CA HIS A 193 -17.64 9.95 3.27
C HIS A 193 -19.04 10.57 3.16
N ASP A 194 -20.08 9.91 3.74
CA ASP A 194 -21.45 10.44 3.75
C ASP A 194 -21.57 11.70 4.63
N ASP A 195 -20.88 11.74 5.75
CA ASP A 195 -20.92 12.84 6.74
C ASP A 195 -19.84 13.92 6.46
N ALA A 196 -19.01 13.75 5.43
CA ALA A 196 -17.88 14.65 5.17
C ALA A 196 -18.33 16.10 4.99
N ASP A 197 -17.69 17.00 5.75
CA ASP A 197 -17.88 18.44 5.57
C ASP A 197 -17.30 18.88 4.22
N LEU A 198 -18.17 19.21 3.27
CA LEU A 198 -17.78 19.66 1.93
C LEU A 198 -16.97 20.96 1.92
N MET A 199 -16.94 21.71 3.03
CA MET A 199 -16.12 22.92 3.18
C MET A 199 -14.69 22.61 3.63
N LYS A 200 -14.45 21.40 4.15
CA LYS A 200 -13.12 20.95 4.54
C LYS A 200 -12.39 20.27 3.38
N LYS A 201 -11.11 20.58 3.23
CA LYS A 201 -10.23 19.84 2.32
C LYS A 201 -9.51 18.74 3.09
N TYR A 202 -9.99 17.52 2.92
CA TYR A 202 -9.31 16.35 3.45
C TYR A 202 -8.17 15.94 2.49
N THR A 203 -7.01 15.69 3.03
CA THR A 203 -5.83 15.25 2.25
C THR A 203 -5.80 13.73 2.06
N ASP A 204 -6.47 12.99 2.95
CA ASP A 204 -6.60 11.54 2.95
C ASP A 204 -7.88 11.08 3.64
N ASP A 205 -8.17 9.78 3.57
CA ASP A 205 -9.41 9.20 4.09
C ASP A 205 -9.35 9.04 5.62
N ALA A 206 -8.16 8.88 6.19
CA ALA A 206 -7.96 8.80 7.64
C ALA A 206 -8.39 10.09 8.35
N ALA A 207 -8.14 11.26 7.74
CA ALA A 207 -8.56 12.54 8.30
C ALA A 207 -10.09 12.68 8.39
N MET A 208 -10.84 12.09 7.44
CA MET A 208 -12.31 12.09 7.47
C MET A 208 -12.83 11.24 8.63
N VAL A 209 -12.23 10.08 8.86
CA VAL A 209 -12.59 9.19 9.97
C VAL A 209 -12.24 9.85 11.32
N GLN A 210 -11.11 10.54 11.41
CA GLN A 210 -10.74 11.30 12.62
C GLN A 210 -11.73 12.43 12.93
N ASP A 211 -12.28 13.09 11.92
CA ASP A 211 -13.32 14.12 12.10
C ASP A 211 -14.61 13.58 12.75
N MET A 212 -14.88 12.28 12.59
CA MET A 212 -15.98 11.61 13.31
C MET A 212 -15.64 11.28 14.77
N GLY A 213 -14.46 11.63 15.24
CA GLY A 213 -14.01 11.32 16.61
C GLY A 213 -13.47 9.89 16.78
N ILE A 214 -13.16 9.19 15.68
CA ILE A 214 -12.59 7.85 15.71
C ILE A 214 -11.07 7.96 15.60
N ASP A 215 -10.36 7.35 16.53
CA ASP A 215 -8.90 7.28 16.49
C ASP A 215 -8.44 6.42 15.29
N VAL A 216 -7.47 6.94 14.52
CA VAL A 216 -6.82 6.21 13.42
C VAL A 216 -5.35 5.96 13.79
N PRO A 217 -5.02 4.80 14.36
CA PRO A 217 -3.65 4.48 14.74
C PRO A 217 -2.73 4.39 13.53
N LEU A 218 -1.50 4.86 13.70
CA LEU A 218 -0.44 4.73 12.72
C LEU A 218 0.15 3.33 12.76
N VAL A 219 0.48 2.81 11.58
CA VAL A 219 1.30 1.61 11.38
C VAL A 219 2.55 2.07 10.64
N GLU A 220 3.71 1.80 11.19
CA GLU A 220 4.96 2.16 10.53
C GLU A 220 5.14 1.35 9.25
N GLY A 221 5.20 2.04 8.12
CA GLY A 221 5.40 1.48 6.80
C GLY A 221 6.81 1.73 6.28
N THR A 222 7.22 0.93 5.30
CA THR A 222 8.53 1.10 4.65
C THR A 222 8.68 2.47 4.01
N PRO A 223 9.81 3.16 4.18
CA PRO A 223 10.11 4.39 3.45
C PRO A 223 10.15 4.20 1.92
N ALA A 224 10.35 2.95 1.45
CA ALA A 224 10.33 2.61 0.04
C ALA A 224 8.95 2.78 -0.61
N ASN A 225 7.87 2.78 0.17
CA ASN A 225 6.50 2.98 -0.30
C ASN A 225 6.23 4.44 -0.71
N ILE A 226 7.05 4.97 -1.61
CA ILE A 226 6.89 6.33 -2.14
C ILE A 226 5.66 6.44 -3.05
N LYS A 227 5.11 7.65 -3.13
CA LYS A 227 4.12 8.00 -4.14
C LYS A 227 4.83 8.60 -5.35
N ILE A 228 4.85 7.90 -6.46
CA ILE A 228 5.39 8.43 -7.73
C ILE A 228 4.63 9.70 -8.08
N THR A 229 5.34 10.84 -8.06
CA THR A 229 4.76 12.17 -8.24
C THR A 229 5.57 13.02 -9.21
N TYR A 230 6.89 12.94 -9.14
CA TYR A 230 7.85 13.70 -9.95
C TYR A 230 8.65 12.78 -10.87
N PRO A 231 9.30 13.31 -11.93
CA PRO A 231 10.07 12.49 -12.88
C PRO A 231 11.17 11.64 -12.21
N HIS A 232 11.85 12.15 -11.20
CA HIS A 232 12.91 11.40 -10.50
C HIS A 232 12.39 10.21 -9.68
N ASP A 233 11.11 10.20 -9.29
CA ASP A 233 10.51 9.07 -8.56
C ASP A 233 10.47 7.80 -9.43
N PHE A 234 10.31 7.94 -10.76
CA PHE A 234 10.33 6.81 -11.68
C PHE A 234 11.69 6.12 -11.68
N THR A 235 12.76 6.89 -11.84
CA THR A 235 14.13 6.35 -11.80
C THR A 235 14.43 5.65 -10.49
N TRP A 236 14.02 6.27 -9.36
CA TRP A 236 14.20 5.66 -8.06
C TRP A 236 13.42 4.34 -7.92
N ALA A 237 12.17 4.31 -8.39
CA ALA A 237 11.34 3.11 -8.36
C ALA A 237 11.93 1.97 -9.21
N GLU A 238 12.46 2.28 -10.40
CA GLU A 238 13.15 1.29 -11.25
C GLU A 238 14.39 0.71 -10.57
N MET A 239 15.23 1.56 -9.97
CA MET A 239 16.40 1.11 -9.22
C MET A 239 16.03 0.21 -8.06
N TYR A 240 14.99 0.56 -7.31
CA TYR A 240 14.49 -0.23 -6.20
C TYR A 240 13.99 -1.61 -6.65
N LEU A 241 13.18 -1.68 -7.72
CA LEU A 241 12.70 -2.94 -8.28
C LEU A 241 13.84 -3.83 -8.77
N ALA A 242 14.90 -3.24 -9.35
CA ALA A 242 16.07 -3.98 -9.81
C ALA A 242 16.85 -4.61 -8.64
N THR A 243 16.93 -3.97 -7.48
CA THR A 243 17.57 -4.54 -6.29
C THR A 243 16.77 -5.71 -5.72
N GLN A 244 15.45 -5.58 -5.62
CA GLN A 244 14.57 -6.67 -5.15
C GLN A 244 14.70 -7.94 -5.99
N LYS A 245 14.81 -7.80 -7.31
CA LYS A 245 14.98 -8.93 -8.23
C LYS A 245 16.32 -9.65 -8.03
N LYS A 246 17.39 -8.90 -7.82
CA LYS A 246 18.73 -9.48 -7.56
C LYS A 246 18.77 -10.26 -6.24
N ASP A 247 18.14 -9.75 -5.20
CA ASP A 247 18.09 -10.43 -3.90
C ASP A 247 17.36 -11.77 -4.01
N THR A 248 16.27 -11.83 -4.79
CA THR A 248 15.53 -13.07 -5.04
C THR A 248 16.38 -14.08 -5.84
N GLU A 249 17.03 -13.64 -6.91
CA GLU A 249 17.91 -14.48 -7.73
C GLU A 249 19.11 -15.01 -6.92
N MET A 250 19.68 -14.20 -6.02
CA MET A 250 20.79 -14.60 -5.16
C MET A 250 20.35 -15.64 -4.10
N MET A 251 19.16 -15.52 -3.54
CA MET A 251 18.60 -16.51 -2.61
C MET A 251 18.33 -17.86 -3.31
N GLU A 252 17.83 -17.85 -4.53
CA GLU A 252 17.64 -19.08 -5.32
C GLU A 252 18.98 -19.78 -5.63
N THR A 253 20.01 -19.03 -5.96
CA THR A 253 21.35 -19.56 -6.24
C THR A 253 22.01 -20.18 -5.00
N LEU A 254 21.84 -19.56 -3.82
CA LEU A 254 22.37 -20.08 -2.55
C LEU A 254 21.65 -21.35 -2.11
N SER A 255 20.36 -21.48 -2.30
CA SER A 255 19.62 -22.70 -1.97
C SER A 255 19.97 -23.89 -2.89
N GLY A 256 20.35 -23.65 -4.15
CA GLY A 256 20.82 -24.68 -5.07
C GLY A 256 22.23 -25.21 -4.74
N GLN A 257 23.13 -24.37 -4.28
CA GLN A 257 24.50 -24.76 -3.90
C GLN A 257 24.57 -25.56 -2.58
N GLY A 258 23.60 -25.36 -1.68
CA GLY A 258 23.54 -26.12 -0.43
C GLY A 258 23.26 -27.61 -0.59
N PHE A 259 22.74 -28.06 -1.73
CA PHE A 259 22.48 -29.46 -2.02
C PHE A 259 23.69 -30.23 -2.57
N ASP A 260 24.71 -29.55 -3.08
CA ASP A 260 25.86 -30.21 -3.74
C ASP A 260 27.01 -30.55 -2.77
N VAL A 261 26.89 -30.24 -1.48
CA VAL A 261 27.99 -30.38 -0.50
C VAL A 261 27.96 -31.72 0.26
N HIS A 262 27.02 -32.59 0.02
CA HIS A 262 26.82 -33.78 0.87
C HIS A 262 27.14 -35.12 0.17
N ALA A 263 28.37 -35.31 -0.27
CA ALA A 263 28.91 -36.64 -0.31
C ALA A 263 29.50 -36.98 1.07
N PHE A 264 28.75 -37.63 1.92
CA PHE A 264 29.29 -38.12 3.19
C PHE A 264 30.21 -39.31 2.94
N ASP A 265 31.45 -39.19 3.35
CA ASP A 265 32.31 -40.35 3.48
C ASP A 265 31.90 -41.08 4.76
N THR A 266 31.16 -42.19 4.58
CA THR A 266 30.70 -43.02 5.68
C THR A 266 31.81 -43.87 6.32
N SER A 267 33.05 -43.83 5.80
CA SER A 267 34.20 -44.57 6.29
C SER A 267 35.03 -43.80 7.35
N ALA A 268 34.78 -42.52 7.57
CA ALA A 268 35.53 -41.71 8.51
C ALA A 268 34.78 -41.60 9.87
N PRO A 269 35.36 -42.07 11.00
CA PRO A 269 34.76 -41.89 12.31
C PRO A 269 35.02 -40.45 12.83
N GLY A 270 33.93 -39.64 12.98
CA GLY A 270 34.02 -38.34 13.61
C GLY A 270 32.79 -37.46 13.34
N PRO A 271 32.57 -36.41 14.10
CA PRO A 271 31.48 -35.46 13.83
C PRO A 271 31.75 -34.66 12.56
N VAL A 272 30.74 -34.50 11.74
CA VAL A 272 30.79 -33.61 10.54
C VAL A 272 30.76 -32.16 11.02
N THR A 273 31.83 -31.41 10.76
CA THR A 273 31.86 -29.96 10.99
C THR A 273 31.63 -29.23 9.66
N LEU A 274 30.56 -28.47 9.59
CA LEU A 274 30.30 -27.55 8.47
C LEU A 274 30.96 -26.20 8.77
N PHE A 275 31.74 -25.67 7.85
CA PHE A 275 32.35 -24.34 7.91
C PHE A 275 31.57 -23.38 7.01
#